data_a1cbb06a4d6c7165101458239c55b02a
#
_entry.id   a1cbb06a4d6c7165101458239c55b02a
#
_cell.length_a   1.000
_cell.length_b   1.000
_cell.length_c   1.000
_cell.angle_alpha   90.00
_cell.angle_beta   90.00
_cell.angle_gamma   90.00
#
_symmetry.space_group_name_H-M   'P 1'
#
loop_
_entity.id
_entity.type
_entity.pdbx_description
1 polymer ?
#
loop_
_entity_poly.entity_id
_entity_poly.type
_entity_poly.pdbx_seq_one_letter_code
_entity_poly.pdbx_strand_id
1 'polypeptide(L)'
;MTNKLLIIAAGGTGGHMFPAQALAEEMLNRGWRVKLSTDARGARYAGGFPKTVAIEVVSAGTFSRGGFVAKLLVPFRILSGGLSAWIHMRKDPPAVVAGFGGYPALPAMLAAIMINVPRLVHEQNGVLGRVNQLLAKRVNKVAFGIWPAELPRNVEGVFTGNPVRTAILDRGCSGYIAPGDWPMSVLAMGGSQGSRILSQIIPAAMALLPQNMKNLLRVAQQARKEDYEDTVAAYDAAGVVADVQPFFDDLPSRMSECQLVITRSGASSVADVSTIGRPSILIPLGIAIRDEQTINAKGLANAGAAIVINENELTAEVLAGHIQTILSDKDKAMQMAAAALSQAKPEAARDLADLVSGLVKE
;
A
#
# COMPACT_ATOMS: atom_id res chain seq x y z
N MET A 1 -23.78 18.86 -12.23
CA MET A 1 -22.43 18.29 -12.06
C MET A 1 -21.53 19.37 -11.49
N THR A 2 -20.92 19.17 -10.37
CA THR A 2 -19.99 20.13 -9.77
C THR A 2 -18.73 20.20 -10.64
N ASN A 3 -18.39 21.38 -11.19
CA ASN A 3 -17.18 21.56 -12.01
C ASN A 3 -15.91 21.65 -11.11
N LYS A 4 -15.96 21.11 -9.87
CA LYS A 4 -14.87 21.15 -8.91
C LYS A 4 -13.76 20.20 -9.34
N LEU A 5 -12.51 20.69 -9.33
CA LEU A 5 -11.32 19.91 -9.67
C LEU A 5 -10.56 19.52 -8.39
N LEU A 6 -10.28 18.24 -8.22
CA LEU A 6 -9.31 17.73 -7.27
C LEU A 6 -7.99 17.41 -8.01
N ILE A 7 -6.87 17.91 -7.51
CA ILE A 7 -5.55 17.42 -7.91
C ILE A 7 -5.05 16.48 -6.82
N ILE A 8 -4.75 15.24 -7.22
CA ILE A 8 -4.11 14.24 -6.38
C ILE A 8 -2.62 14.23 -6.69
N ALA A 9 -1.79 14.46 -5.68
CA ALA A 9 -0.34 14.48 -5.82
C ALA A 9 0.25 13.23 -5.15
N ALA A 10 0.64 12.25 -5.96
CA ALA A 10 1.15 10.95 -5.50
C ALA A 10 2.23 10.43 -6.45
N GLY A 11 3.10 9.55 -5.98
CA GLY A 11 4.05 8.88 -6.87
C GLY A 11 5.10 8.06 -6.14
N GLY A 12 6.00 7.49 -6.93
CA GLY A 12 7.11 6.70 -6.44
C GLY A 12 6.82 5.21 -6.27
N THR A 13 5.82 4.83 -5.47
CA THR A 13 5.50 3.42 -5.15
C THR A 13 3.99 3.17 -5.09
N GLY A 14 3.58 1.89 -5.17
CA GLY A 14 2.20 1.48 -4.98
C GLY A 14 1.59 1.92 -3.64
N GLY A 15 2.42 2.02 -2.58
CA GLY A 15 1.94 2.46 -1.26
C GLY A 15 1.33 3.86 -1.25
N HIS A 16 1.78 4.78 -2.11
CA HIS A 16 1.17 6.09 -2.30
C HIS A 16 0.09 6.08 -3.40
N MET A 17 0.30 5.28 -4.44
CA MET A 17 -0.55 5.30 -5.63
C MET A 17 -1.90 4.61 -5.41
N PHE A 18 -1.96 3.50 -4.66
CA PHE A 18 -3.21 2.76 -4.44
C PHE A 18 -4.23 3.54 -3.58
N PRO A 19 -3.86 4.15 -2.44
CA PRO A 19 -4.77 5.03 -1.71
C PRO A 19 -5.21 6.27 -2.51
N ALA A 20 -4.30 6.79 -3.33
CA ALA A 20 -4.60 7.90 -4.25
C ALA A 20 -5.61 7.50 -5.32
N GLN A 21 -5.51 6.27 -5.86
CA GLN A 21 -6.50 5.70 -6.78
C GLN A 21 -7.87 5.57 -6.12
N ALA A 22 -7.93 5.01 -4.91
CA ALA A 22 -9.19 4.84 -4.18
C ALA A 22 -9.90 6.18 -3.93
N LEU A 23 -9.14 7.23 -3.55
CA LEU A 23 -9.72 8.58 -3.45
C LEU A 23 -10.20 9.10 -4.81
N ALA A 24 -9.45 8.85 -5.90
CA ALA A 24 -9.85 9.29 -7.23
C ALA A 24 -11.17 8.64 -7.67
N GLU A 25 -11.33 7.33 -7.44
CA GLU A 25 -12.55 6.58 -7.71
C GLU A 25 -13.74 7.19 -6.97
N GLU A 26 -13.62 7.42 -5.66
CA GLU A 26 -14.68 8.01 -4.84
C GLU A 26 -15.03 9.44 -5.26
N MET A 27 -14.03 10.29 -5.56
CA MET A 27 -14.29 11.67 -5.95
C MET A 27 -14.92 11.79 -7.35
N LEU A 28 -14.59 10.90 -8.28
CA LEU A 28 -15.28 10.78 -9.57
C LEU A 28 -16.75 10.38 -9.39
N ASN A 29 -17.03 9.42 -8.48
CA ASN A 29 -18.41 9.01 -8.15
C ASN A 29 -19.22 10.17 -7.57
N ARG A 30 -18.57 11.11 -6.87
CA ARG A 30 -19.18 12.37 -6.37
C ARG A 30 -19.31 13.46 -7.44
N GLY A 31 -18.94 13.17 -8.69
CA GLY A 31 -19.04 14.09 -9.83
C GLY A 31 -17.98 15.17 -9.88
N TRP A 32 -16.83 14.98 -9.19
CA TRP A 32 -15.67 15.86 -9.30
C TRP A 32 -14.84 15.50 -10.54
N ARG A 33 -14.14 16.47 -11.08
CA ARG A 33 -13.04 16.22 -12.00
C ARG A 33 -11.80 15.88 -11.17
N VAL A 34 -11.00 14.91 -11.62
CA VAL A 34 -9.78 14.49 -10.92
C VAL A 34 -8.59 14.52 -11.87
N LYS A 35 -7.48 15.10 -11.41
CA LYS A 35 -6.16 15.01 -12.05
C LYS A 35 -5.15 14.36 -11.12
N LEU A 36 -4.32 13.49 -11.65
CA LEU A 36 -3.19 12.89 -10.96
C LEU A 36 -1.90 13.62 -11.37
N SER A 37 -1.23 14.25 -10.42
CA SER A 37 0.14 14.77 -10.57
C SER A 37 1.12 13.74 -10.00
N THR A 38 1.98 13.18 -10.86
CA THR A 38 2.88 12.08 -10.49
C THR A 38 4.23 12.19 -11.20
N ASP A 39 5.21 11.35 -10.82
CA ASP A 39 6.49 11.20 -11.55
C ASP A 39 6.47 10.00 -12.51
N ALA A 40 7.52 9.83 -13.30
CA ALA A 40 7.65 8.72 -14.25
C ALA A 40 7.59 7.33 -13.59
N ARG A 41 7.89 7.22 -12.28
CA ARG A 41 7.77 5.96 -11.53
C ARG A 41 6.34 5.70 -11.11
N GLY A 42 5.66 6.73 -10.60
CA GLY A 42 4.24 6.64 -10.25
C GLY A 42 3.37 6.37 -11.49
N ALA A 43 3.72 6.91 -12.65
CA ALA A 43 3.02 6.66 -13.90
C ALA A 43 2.92 5.15 -14.26
N ARG A 44 3.85 4.30 -13.79
CA ARG A 44 3.77 2.84 -13.96
C ARG A 44 2.60 2.20 -13.21
N TYR A 45 2.13 2.83 -12.14
CA TYR A 45 0.97 2.39 -11.35
C TYR A 45 -0.31 3.11 -11.75
N ALA A 46 -0.24 4.04 -12.70
CA ALA A 46 -1.39 4.84 -13.12
C ALA A 46 -2.41 4.07 -13.97
N GLY A 47 -2.03 2.90 -14.51
CA GLY A 47 -2.93 2.04 -15.28
C GLY A 47 -4.17 1.55 -14.51
N GLY A 48 -4.13 1.55 -13.18
CA GLY A 48 -5.26 1.23 -12.32
C GLY A 48 -6.25 2.38 -12.10
N PHE A 49 -5.88 3.62 -12.44
CA PHE A 49 -6.77 4.78 -12.30
C PHE A 49 -7.87 4.76 -13.36
N PRO A 50 -9.08 5.25 -13.04
CA PRO A 50 -10.14 5.42 -14.04
C PRO A 50 -9.66 6.27 -15.22
N LYS A 51 -10.06 5.89 -16.43
CA LYS A 51 -9.63 6.54 -17.70
C LYS A 51 -9.99 8.04 -17.78
N THR A 52 -10.94 8.49 -16.98
CA THR A 52 -11.36 9.89 -16.87
C THR A 52 -10.39 10.76 -16.04
N VAL A 53 -9.47 10.14 -15.30
CA VAL A 53 -8.43 10.86 -14.55
C VAL A 53 -7.34 11.32 -15.51
N ALA A 54 -7.15 12.63 -15.61
CA ALA A 54 -6.05 13.19 -16.39
C ALA A 54 -4.72 12.99 -15.63
N ILE A 55 -3.74 12.36 -16.28
CA ILE A 55 -2.44 12.08 -15.66
C ILE A 55 -1.44 13.12 -16.14
N GLU A 56 -0.85 13.85 -15.20
CA GLU A 56 0.20 14.83 -15.42
C GLU A 56 1.51 14.33 -14.83
N VAL A 57 2.49 14.04 -15.71
CA VAL A 57 3.82 13.60 -15.29
C VAL A 57 4.70 14.82 -15.07
N VAL A 58 5.07 15.07 -13.81
CA VAL A 58 5.90 16.19 -13.41
C VAL A 58 7.35 15.76 -13.14
N SER A 59 8.28 16.67 -13.38
CA SER A 59 9.67 16.44 -13.00
C SER A 59 9.79 16.50 -11.49
N ALA A 60 10.08 15.35 -10.88
CA ALA A 60 10.36 15.25 -9.46
C ALA A 60 11.68 14.51 -9.24
N GLY A 61 12.58 15.10 -8.46
CA GLY A 61 13.83 14.46 -8.05
C GLY A 61 13.64 13.68 -6.74
N THR A 62 14.49 12.69 -6.49
CA THR A 62 14.56 12.01 -5.20
C THR A 62 15.99 12.02 -4.67
N PHE A 63 16.18 12.32 -3.38
CA PHE A 63 17.48 12.26 -2.73
C PHE A 63 17.96 10.83 -2.41
N SER A 64 17.06 9.85 -2.49
CA SER A 64 17.36 8.46 -2.13
C SER A 64 18.07 7.66 -3.23
N ARG A 65 18.14 8.18 -4.46
CA ARG A 65 18.74 7.48 -5.61
C ARG A 65 19.58 8.43 -6.46
N GLY A 66 20.58 7.89 -7.13
CA GLY A 66 21.48 8.61 -8.03
C GLY A 66 22.78 9.06 -7.36
N GLY A 67 23.80 9.37 -8.19
CA GLY A 67 25.09 9.89 -7.75
C GLY A 67 24.99 11.32 -7.21
N PHE A 68 26.13 11.85 -6.73
CA PHE A 68 26.21 13.18 -6.12
C PHE A 68 25.60 14.31 -6.99
N VAL A 69 25.88 14.31 -8.28
CA VAL A 69 25.33 15.30 -9.25
C VAL A 69 23.81 15.20 -9.36
N ALA A 70 23.26 13.99 -9.40
CA ALA A 70 21.81 13.79 -9.46
C ALA A 70 21.10 14.33 -8.21
N LYS A 71 21.71 14.17 -7.02
CA LYS A 71 21.20 14.73 -5.76
C LYS A 71 21.26 16.24 -5.71
N LEU A 72 22.31 16.85 -6.27
CA LEU A 72 22.46 18.30 -6.36
C LEU A 72 21.40 18.96 -7.25
N LEU A 73 20.92 18.24 -8.28
CA LEU A 73 19.89 18.70 -9.21
C LEU A 73 18.44 18.55 -8.67
N VAL A 74 18.24 17.83 -7.56
CA VAL A 74 16.90 17.59 -6.99
C VAL A 74 16.15 18.88 -6.68
N PRO A 75 16.72 19.90 -6.00
CA PRO A 75 16.02 21.15 -5.72
C PRO A 75 15.55 21.85 -7.01
N PHE A 76 16.39 21.90 -8.03
CA PHE A 76 16.06 22.51 -9.33
C PHE A 76 14.92 21.77 -10.04
N ARG A 77 14.92 20.45 -9.98
CA ARG A 77 13.83 19.64 -10.55
C ARG A 77 12.51 19.85 -9.79
N ILE A 78 12.56 19.96 -8.47
CA ILE A 78 11.36 20.24 -7.65
C ILE A 78 10.85 21.65 -7.96
N LEU A 79 11.73 22.65 -8.09
CA LEU A 79 11.34 24.01 -8.43
C LEU A 79 10.76 24.12 -9.83
N SER A 80 11.39 23.51 -10.84
CA SER A 80 10.86 23.51 -12.21
C SER A 80 9.52 22.76 -12.31
N GLY A 81 9.38 21.63 -11.63
CA GLY A 81 8.11 20.92 -11.51
C GLY A 81 7.04 21.73 -10.79
N GLY A 82 7.42 22.46 -9.72
CA GLY A 82 6.54 23.38 -9.01
C GLY A 82 6.04 24.54 -9.87
N LEU A 83 6.94 25.14 -10.68
CA LEU A 83 6.56 26.19 -11.61
C LEU A 83 5.62 25.68 -12.71
N SER A 84 5.89 24.50 -13.26
CA SER A 84 4.99 23.85 -14.21
C SER A 84 3.61 23.60 -13.59
N ALA A 85 3.56 22.99 -12.40
CA ALA A 85 2.31 22.75 -11.68
C ALA A 85 1.56 24.08 -11.39
N TRP A 86 2.27 25.13 -11.01
CA TRP A 86 1.70 26.46 -10.77
C TRP A 86 1.05 27.04 -12.05
N ILE A 87 1.71 26.94 -13.20
CA ILE A 87 1.17 27.40 -14.50
C ILE A 87 -0.11 26.63 -14.84
N HIS A 88 -0.11 25.29 -14.65
CA HIS A 88 -1.27 24.45 -14.94
C HIS A 88 -2.44 24.75 -13.99
N MET A 89 -2.17 24.93 -12.71
CA MET A 89 -3.19 25.28 -11.72
C MET A 89 -3.78 26.69 -11.93
N ARG A 90 -3.02 27.61 -12.52
CA ARG A 90 -3.55 28.92 -12.93
C ARG A 90 -4.49 28.86 -14.11
N LYS A 91 -4.26 27.92 -15.03
CA LYS A 91 -5.11 27.71 -16.22
C LYS A 91 -6.40 26.94 -15.88
N ASP A 92 -6.33 25.98 -14.96
CA ASP A 92 -7.46 25.14 -14.52
C ASP A 92 -7.38 25.02 -12.97
N PRO A 93 -7.94 26.02 -12.25
CA PRO A 93 -7.77 26.12 -10.80
C PRO A 93 -8.41 24.94 -10.06
N PRO A 94 -7.65 24.21 -9.24
CA PRO A 94 -8.24 23.17 -8.42
C PRO A 94 -9.00 23.74 -7.22
N ALA A 95 -10.06 23.07 -6.80
CA ALA A 95 -10.78 23.36 -5.58
C ALA A 95 -9.98 22.87 -4.34
N VAL A 96 -9.30 21.72 -4.48
CA VAL A 96 -8.46 21.11 -3.43
C VAL A 96 -7.27 20.40 -4.06
N VAL A 97 -6.15 20.36 -3.33
CA VAL A 97 -4.99 19.50 -3.65
C VAL A 97 -4.77 18.50 -2.51
N ALA A 98 -4.74 17.20 -2.81
CA ALA A 98 -4.50 16.13 -1.87
C ALA A 98 -3.13 15.46 -2.13
N GLY A 99 -2.20 15.56 -1.18
CA GLY A 99 -0.87 14.96 -1.24
C GLY A 99 -0.83 13.61 -0.53
N PHE A 100 -0.31 12.57 -1.18
CA PHE A 100 -0.15 11.23 -0.62
C PHE A 100 1.29 10.91 -0.21
N GLY A 101 2.14 11.93 -0.17
CA GLY A 101 3.54 11.78 0.21
C GLY A 101 4.48 11.41 -0.95
N GLY A 102 5.74 11.15 -0.58
CA GLY A 102 6.81 10.99 -1.55
C GLY A 102 7.23 12.30 -2.23
N TYR A 103 8.47 12.35 -2.72
CA TYR A 103 8.99 13.53 -3.43
C TYR A 103 8.16 13.97 -4.64
N PRO A 104 7.49 13.07 -5.38
CA PRO A 104 6.61 13.45 -6.49
C PRO A 104 5.41 14.32 -6.09
N ALA A 105 4.98 14.30 -4.83
CA ALA A 105 3.89 15.16 -4.37
C ALA A 105 4.32 16.62 -4.17
N LEU A 106 5.62 16.90 -3.95
CA LEU A 106 6.11 18.24 -3.62
C LEU A 106 5.76 19.30 -4.68
N PRO A 107 5.96 19.10 -5.99
CA PRO A 107 5.67 20.12 -7.00
C PRO A 107 4.24 20.66 -6.92
N ALA A 108 3.25 19.78 -6.91
CA ALA A 108 1.85 20.17 -6.85
C ALA A 108 1.48 20.79 -5.48
N MET A 109 2.00 20.25 -4.38
CA MET A 109 1.76 20.79 -3.04
C MET A 109 2.38 22.18 -2.85
N LEU A 110 3.58 22.43 -3.36
CA LEU A 110 4.20 23.75 -3.32
C LEU A 110 3.43 24.76 -4.19
N ALA A 111 3.00 24.37 -5.39
CA ALA A 111 2.14 25.21 -6.23
C ALA A 111 0.84 25.56 -5.50
N ALA A 112 0.17 24.62 -4.86
CA ALA A 112 -1.03 24.84 -4.06
C ALA A 112 -0.81 25.81 -2.88
N ILE A 113 0.36 25.74 -2.23
CA ILE A 113 0.75 26.69 -1.18
C ILE A 113 0.89 28.10 -1.76
N MET A 114 1.57 28.24 -2.89
CA MET A 114 1.83 29.54 -3.52
C MET A 114 0.56 30.27 -3.97
N ILE A 115 -0.45 29.55 -4.45
CA ILE A 115 -1.73 30.11 -4.89
C ILE A 115 -2.84 30.04 -3.83
N ASN A 116 -2.48 29.60 -2.63
CA ASN A 116 -3.39 29.48 -1.46
C ASN A 116 -4.64 28.62 -1.71
N VAL A 117 -4.50 27.53 -2.47
CA VAL A 117 -5.57 26.54 -2.66
C VAL A 117 -5.71 25.67 -1.41
N PRO A 118 -6.94 25.33 -0.96
CA PRO A 118 -7.18 24.33 0.06
C PRO A 118 -6.45 23.02 -0.22
N ARG A 119 -5.81 22.46 0.80
CA ARG A 119 -4.94 21.29 0.61
C ARG A 119 -4.84 20.44 1.86
N LEU A 120 -4.67 19.15 1.65
CA LEU A 120 -4.40 18.21 2.73
C LEU A 120 -3.27 17.25 2.34
N VAL A 121 -2.74 16.54 3.32
CA VAL A 121 -1.90 15.36 3.10
C VAL A 121 -2.55 14.15 3.75
N HIS A 122 -2.41 13.00 3.10
CA HIS A 122 -2.75 11.70 3.66
C HIS A 122 -1.46 10.92 3.91
N GLU A 123 -1.26 10.45 5.13
CA GLU A 123 -0.18 9.56 5.50
C GLU A 123 -0.72 8.14 5.65
N GLN A 124 -0.17 7.22 4.88
CA GLN A 124 -0.60 5.83 4.88
C GLN A 124 -0.05 5.03 6.04
N ASN A 125 1.15 5.39 6.51
CA ASN A 125 1.87 4.70 7.57
C ASN A 125 1.56 5.28 8.95
N GLY A 126 1.87 4.53 9.99
CA GLY A 126 1.77 5.01 11.38
C GLY A 126 2.77 6.10 11.75
N VAL A 127 3.70 6.45 10.83
CA VAL A 127 4.71 7.50 10.99
C VAL A 127 4.72 8.40 9.77
N LEU A 128 4.71 9.72 9.97
CA LEU A 128 4.80 10.68 8.87
C LEU A 128 6.08 10.50 8.05
N GLY A 129 5.93 10.26 6.75
CA GLY A 129 7.03 10.30 5.80
C GLY A 129 7.65 11.70 5.71
N ARG A 130 8.92 11.78 5.28
CA ARG A 130 9.69 13.05 5.25
C ARG A 130 8.95 14.20 4.55
N VAL A 131 8.29 13.93 3.44
CA VAL A 131 7.56 14.95 2.68
C VAL A 131 6.32 15.40 3.43
N ASN A 132 5.52 14.46 3.96
CA ASN A 132 4.35 14.79 4.76
C ASN A 132 4.72 15.53 6.05
N GLN A 133 5.84 15.17 6.69
CA GLN A 133 6.37 15.91 7.84
C GLN A 133 6.74 17.37 7.50
N LEU A 134 7.36 17.61 6.32
CA LEU A 134 7.68 18.96 5.85
C LEU A 134 6.42 19.78 5.57
N LEU A 135 5.38 19.15 5.04
CA LEU A 135 4.13 19.79 4.62
C LEU A 135 3.11 19.93 5.75
N ALA A 136 3.19 19.12 6.80
CA ALA A 136 2.15 19.01 7.85
C ALA A 136 1.71 20.36 8.44
N LYS A 137 2.65 21.29 8.65
CA LYS A 137 2.34 22.65 9.18
C LYS A 137 1.84 23.62 8.10
N ARG A 138 1.78 23.23 6.84
CA ARG A 138 1.43 24.07 5.68
C ARG A 138 0.20 23.60 4.94
N VAL A 139 -0.50 22.61 5.50
CA VAL A 139 -1.76 22.06 4.95
C VAL A 139 -2.91 22.36 5.90
N ASN A 140 -4.13 22.33 5.40
CA ASN A 140 -5.32 22.56 6.18
C ASN A 140 -5.67 21.38 7.10
N LYS A 141 -5.40 20.16 6.64
CA LYS A 141 -5.62 18.92 7.41
C LYS A 141 -4.54 17.89 7.08
N VAL A 142 -4.24 17.05 8.07
CA VAL A 142 -3.42 15.85 7.91
C VAL A 142 -4.30 14.64 8.20
N ALA A 143 -4.54 13.80 7.18
CA ALA A 143 -5.28 12.56 7.32
C ALA A 143 -4.33 11.39 7.55
N PHE A 144 -4.79 10.34 8.27
CA PHE A 144 -3.98 9.17 8.61
C PHE A 144 -4.66 7.87 8.26
N GLY A 145 -3.85 6.96 7.71
CA GLY A 145 -4.26 5.59 7.45
C GLY A 145 -4.19 4.66 8.66
N ILE A 146 -3.30 4.94 9.61
CA ILE A 146 -3.05 4.12 10.79
C ILE A 146 -3.04 4.99 12.05
N TRP A 147 -3.64 4.50 13.11
CA TRP A 147 -3.74 5.18 14.40
C TRP A 147 -3.23 4.28 15.54
N PRO A 148 -2.57 4.80 16.56
CA PRO A 148 -2.16 6.20 16.74
C PRO A 148 -1.00 6.61 15.82
N ALA A 149 -0.96 7.87 15.40
CA ALA A 149 0.09 8.43 14.58
C ALA A 149 0.84 9.54 15.32
N GLU A 150 2.17 9.58 15.19
CA GLU A 150 2.99 10.64 15.75
C GLU A 150 2.90 11.92 14.91
N LEU A 151 2.40 12.99 15.49
CA LEU A 151 2.24 14.30 14.86
C LEU A 151 3.24 15.34 15.35
N PRO A 152 3.67 16.26 14.46
CA PRO A 152 4.35 17.46 14.92
C PRO A 152 3.47 18.30 15.86
N ARG A 153 4.08 19.00 16.82
CA ARG A 153 3.36 19.92 17.72
C ARG A 153 2.49 20.91 16.93
N ASN A 154 1.26 21.13 17.39
CA ASN A 154 0.26 22.03 16.79
C ASN A 154 -0.20 21.60 15.38
N VAL A 155 -0.17 20.32 15.07
CA VAL A 155 -0.80 19.74 13.88
C VAL A 155 -1.93 18.84 14.33
N GLU A 156 -3.14 19.13 13.88
CA GLU A 156 -4.30 18.27 14.09
C GLU A 156 -4.37 17.22 12.99
N GLY A 157 -4.53 15.97 13.39
CA GLY A 157 -4.73 14.86 12.48
C GLY A 157 -6.14 14.32 12.52
N VAL A 158 -6.57 13.81 11.38
CA VAL A 158 -7.86 13.12 11.24
C VAL A 158 -7.59 11.68 10.84
N PHE A 159 -8.07 10.74 11.65
CA PHE A 159 -7.98 9.33 11.31
C PHE A 159 -9.09 8.97 10.31
N THR A 160 -8.72 8.69 9.07
CA THR A 160 -9.64 8.26 8.01
C THR A 160 -9.53 6.78 7.71
N GLY A 161 -8.47 6.12 8.19
CA GLY A 161 -8.06 4.84 7.66
C GLY A 161 -7.28 4.98 6.35
N ASN A 162 -6.77 3.87 5.85
CA ASN A 162 -6.04 3.84 4.59
C ASN A 162 -7.00 3.47 3.45
N PRO A 163 -7.25 4.37 2.47
CA PRO A 163 -8.16 4.10 1.37
C PRO A 163 -7.79 2.85 0.59
N VAL A 164 -8.76 1.98 0.40
CA VAL A 164 -8.61 0.71 -0.30
C VAL A 164 -9.35 0.79 -1.63
N ARG A 165 -8.75 0.26 -2.69
CA ARG A 165 -9.31 0.25 -4.05
C ARG A 165 -10.61 -0.54 -4.12
N THR A 166 -11.55 -0.13 -4.97
CA THR A 166 -12.83 -0.80 -5.18
C THR A 166 -12.68 -2.30 -5.44
N ALA A 167 -11.70 -2.71 -6.24
CA ALA A 167 -11.44 -4.12 -6.53
C ALA A 167 -11.11 -4.99 -5.28
N ILE A 168 -10.58 -4.39 -4.21
CA ILE A 168 -10.37 -5.05 -2.92
C ILE A 168 -11.65 -5.01 -2.08
N LEU A 169 -12.35 -3.87 -2.07
CA LEU A 169 -13.60 -3.71 -1.32
C LEU A 169 -14.67 -4.70 -1.81
N ASP A 170 -14.79 -4.90 -3.11
CA ASP A 170 -15.71 -5.85 -3.73
C ASP A 170 -15.46 -7.30 -3.29
N ARG A 171 -14.26 -7.61 -2.80
CA ARG A 171 -13.87 -8.90 -2.25
C ARG A 171 -13.93 -8.98 -0.72
N GLY A 172 -14.16 -7.86 -0.04
CA GLY A 172 -14.20 -7.79 1.43
C GLY A 172 -15.27 -8.65 2.07
N CYS A 173 -16.35 -8.98 1.36
CA CYS A 173 -17.45 -9.82 1.85
C CYS A 173 -17.38 -11.27 1.34
N SER A 174 -16.26 -11.72 0.75
CA SER A 174 -16.14 -13.05 0.13
C SER A 174 -16.20 -14.22 1.13
N GLY A 175 -16.20 -13.94 2.44
CA GLY A 175 -16.06 -14.97 3.46
C GLY A 175 -14.63 -15.53 3.54
N TYR A 176 -14.37 -16.29 4.57
CA TYR A 176 -13.11 -17.02 4.75
C TYR A 176 -13.38 -18.52 4.78
N ILE A 177 -12.72 -19.26 3.89
CA ILE A 177 -12.77 -20.71 3.86
C ILE A 177 -11.56 -21.22 4.66
N ALA A 178 -11.84 -21.86 5.81
CA ALA A 178 -10.79 -22.34 6.70
C ALA A 178 -9.95 -23.45 6.07
N PRO A 179 -8.69 -23.65 6.49
CA PRO A 179 -7.87 -24.77 6.02
C PRO A 179 -8.49 -26.13 6.39
N GLY A 180 -8.16 -27.17 5.62
CA GLY A 180 -8.69 -28.53 5.82
C GLY A 180 -8.00 -29.54 4.90
N ASP A 181 -8.59 -30.73 4.78
CA ASP A 181 -8.07 -31.84 3.97
C ASP A 181 -8.44 -31.69 2.48
N TRP A 182 -8.22 -30.51 1.92
CA TRP A 182 -8.49 -30.12 0.54
C TRP A 182 -7.42 -29.11 0.08
N PRO A 183 -7.29 -28.81 -1.26
CA PRO A 183 -6.26 -27.91 -1.73
C PRO A 183 -6.36 -26.52 -1.09
N MET A 184 -5.30 -26.10 -0.41
CA MET A 184 -5.20 -24.82 0.30
C MET A 184 -4.31 -23.85 -0.47
N SER A 185 -4.71 -22.59 -0.56
CA SER A 185 -3.97 -21.53 -1.25
C SER A 185 -3.22 -20.65 -0.26
N VAL A 186 -1.95 -20.38 -0.56
CA VAL A 186 -1.10 -19.41 0.15
C VAL A 186 -0.68 -18.32 -0.81
N LEU A 187 -0.92 -17.07 -0.45
CA LEU A 187 -0.49 -15.91 -1.22
C LEU A 187 0.74 -15.28 -0.58
N ALA A 188 1.83 -15.18 -1.33
CA ALA A 188 3.10 -14.63 -0.88
C ALA A 188 3.50 -13.39 -1.68
N MET A 189 3.71 -12.24 -1.02
CA MET A 189 3.97 -10.96 -1.69
C MET A 189 5.11 -10.19 -1.03
N GLY A 190 5.98 -9.60 -1.87
CA GLY A 190 7.03 -8.69 -1.42
C GLY A 190 6.65 -7.21 -1.40
N GLY A 191 5.35 -6.87 -1.62
CA GLY A 191 4.88 -5.52 -1.86
C GLY A 191 5.18 -5.04 -3.29
N SER A 192 4.96 -3.74 -3.57
CA SER A 192 5.01 -3.19 -4.95
C SER A 192 6.36 -3.33 -5.66
N GLN A 193 7.45 -3.60 -4.95
CA GLN A 193 8.80 -3.75 -5.52
C GLN A 193 9.32 -5.19 -5.48
N GLY A 194 8.55 -6.11 -4.90
CA GLY A 194 9.01 -7.46 -4.60
C GLY A 194 10.04 -7.49 -3.45
N SER A 195 10.48 -8.68 -3.06
CA SER A 195 11.43 -8.87 -1.96
C SER A 195 12.30 -10.09 -2.20
N ARG A 196 13.62 -9.89 -2.36
CA ARG A 196 14.57 -10.98 -2.59
C ARG A 196 14.57 -12.01 -1.45
N ILE A 197 14.58 -11.53 -0.20
CA ILE A 197 14.59 -12.43 0.96
C ILE A 197 13.34 -13.31 1.00
N LEU A 198 12.16 -12.77 0.65
CA LEU A 198 10.93 -13.56 0.60
C LEU A 198 10.97 -14.55 -0.56
N SER A 199 11.55 -14.18 -1.72
CA SER A 199 11.74 -15.09 -2.84
C SER A 199 12.62 -16.30 -2.50
N GLN A 200 13.54 -16.13 -1.55
CA GLN A 200 14.45 -17.19 -1.08
C GLN A 200 13.87 -18.00 0.09
N ILE A 201 13.35 -17.32 1.12
CA ILE A 201 12.98 -17.98 2.38
C ILE A 201 11.62 -18.71 2.26
N ILE A 202 10.65 -18.17 1.49
CA ILE A 202 9.32 -18.80 1.43
C ILE A 202 9.38 -20.19 0.77
N PRO A 203 10.00 -20.41 -0.40
CA PRO A 203 10.13 -21.75 -0.96
C PRO A 203 10.89 -22.72 -0.03
N ALA A 204 11.94 -22.23 0.64
CA ALA A 204 12.70 -23.02 1.62
C ALA A 204 11.83 -23.44 2.82
N ALA A 205 10.97 -22.53 3.32
CA ALA A 205 10.03 -22.85 4.39
C ALA A 205 8.96 -23.86 3.93
N MET A 206 8.45 -23.73 2.70
CA MET A 206 7.49 -24.69 2.13
C MET A 206 8.09 -26.09 1.99
N ALA A 207 9.39 -26.19 1.67
CA ALA A 207 10.10 -27.46 1.58
C ALA A 207 10.13 -28.22 2.92
N LEU A 208 10.16 -27.51 4.05
CA LEU A 208 10.20 -28.09 5.40
C LEU A 208 8.83 -28.59 5.91
N LEU A 209 7.75 -28.26 5.23
CA LEU A 209 6.41 -28.68 5.65
C LEU A 209 6.21 -30.21 5.50
N PRO A 210 5.35 -30.84 6.33
CA PRO A 210 4.99 -32.25 6.17
C PRO A 210 4.48 -32.58 4.77
N GLN A 211 4.81 -33.78 4.26
CA GLN A 211 4.47 -34.16 2.87
C GLN A 211 2.97 -34.13 2.58
N ASN A 212 2.14 -34.57 3.53
CA ASN A 212 0.67 -34.51 3.40
C ASN A 212 0.18 -33.06 3.22
N MET A 213 0.77 -32.09 3.89
CA MET A 213 0.43 -30.68 3.73
C MET A 213 0.93 -30.15 2.37
N LYS A 214 2.18 -30.44 1.98
CA LYS A 214 2.73 -30.01 0.69
C LYS A 214 1.87 -30.47 -0.49
N ASN A 215 1.32 -31.67 -0.45
CA ASN A 215 0.46 -32.22 -1.50
C ASN A 215 -0.84 -31.40 -1.70
N LEU A 216 -1.31 -30.75 -0.63
CA LEU A 216 -2.51 -29.90 -0.65
C LEU A 216 -2.23 -28.43 -0.94
N LEU A 217 -0.97 -27.98 -0.85
CA LEU A 217 -0.66 -26.56 -1.03
C LEU A 217 -0.67 -26.14 -2.49
N ARG A 218 -1.16 -24.92 -2.69
CA ARG A 218 -1.09 -24.15 -3.95
C ARG A 218 -0.58 -22.77 -3.57
N VAL A 219 0.65 -22.45 -3.98
CA VAL A 219 1.30 -21.19 -3.59
C VAL A 219 1.26 -20.22 -4.76
N ALA A 220 0.75 -19.01 -4.55
CA ALA A 220 0.94 -17.90 -5.47
C ALA A 220 2.02 -16.98 -4.89
N GLN A 221 3.19 -16.89 -5.53
CA GLN A 221 4.28 -16.07 -5.02
C GLN A 221 4.73 -15.01 -6.00
N GLN A 222 4.75 -13.77 -5.54
CA GLN A 222 5.41 -12.69 -6.25
C GLN A 222 6.93 -12.79 -6.08
N ALA A 223 7.66 -12.90 -7.19
CA ALA A 223 9.12 -12.84 -7.23
C ALA A 223 9.56 -11.74 -8.20
N ARG A 224 10.67 -11.01 -7.88
CA ARG A 224 11.23 -10.05 -8.83
C ARG A 224 11.73 -10.79 -10.08
N LYS A 225 11.82 -10.09 -11.21
CA LYS A 225 12.31 -10.70 -12.46
C LYS A 225 13.67 -11.39 -12.31
N GLU A 226 14.56 -10.77 -11.54
CA GLU A 226 15.90 -11.28 -11.26
C GLU A 226 15.94 -12.48 -10.29
N ASP A 227 14.87 -12.73 -9.53
CA ASP A 227 14.76 -13.83 -8.58
C ASP A 227 13.82 -14.95 -9.10
N TYR A 228 13.18 -14.76 -10.27
CA TYR A 228 12.08 -15.59 -10.78
C TYR A 228 12.51 -17.05 -10.99
N GLU A 229 13.57 -17.29 -11.75
CA GLU A 229 14.03 -18.63 -12.11
C GLU A 229 14.47 -19.43 -10.88
N ASP A 230 15.22 -18.79 -9.97
CA ASP A 230 15.65 -19.41 -8.71
C ASP A 230 14.46 -19.77 -7.82
N THR A 231 13.43 -18.91 -7.78
CA THR A 231 12.22 -19.14 -6.98
C THR A 231 11.42 -20.32 -7.53
N VAL A 232 11.25 -20.41 -8.85
CA VAL A 232 10.56 -21.54 -9.50
C VAL A 232 11.31 -22.85 -9.22
N ALA A 233 12.63 -22.88 -9.48
CA ALA A 233 13.45 -24.06 -9.23
C ALA A 233 13.40 -24.54 -7.77
N ALA A 234 13.32 -23.61 -6.81
CA ALA A 234 13.20 -23.95 -5.39
C ALA A 234 11.86 -24.61 -5.05
N TYR A 235 10.75 -24.18 -5.66
CA TYR A 235 9.44 -24.84 -5.50
C TYR A 235 9.39 -26.20 -6.15
N ASP A 236 9.95 -26.36 -7.34
CA ASP A 236 10.05 -27.64 -8.03
C ASP A 236 10.85 -28.66 -7.20
N ALA A 237 11.99 -28.25 -6.66
CA ALA A 237 12.80 -29.09 -5.78
C ALA A 237 12.09 -29.45 -4.45
N ALA A 238 11.22 -28.55 -3.93
CA ALA A 238 10.41 -28.78 -2.75
C ALA A 238 9.21 -29.72 -3.01
N GLY A 239 8.84 -29.96 -4.27
CA GLY A 239 7.65 -30.69 -4.65
C GLY A 239 6.34 -29.98 -4.28
N VAL A 240 6.33 -28.64 -4.34
CA VAL A 240 5.19 -27.79 -4.01
C VAL A 240 4.68 -27.08 -5.27
N VAL A 241 3.39 -27.18 -5.54
CA VAL A 241 2.78 -26.50 -6.70
C VAL A 241 2.75 -25.01 -6.45
N ALA A 242 3.42 -24.24 -7.31
CA ALA A 242 3.50 -22.78 -7.20
C ALA A 242 3.25 -22.07 -8.52
N ASP A 243 2.51 -20.95 -8.46
CA ASP A 243 2.40 -19.94 -9.51
C ASP A 243 3.29 -18.75 -9.11
N VAL A 244 4.43 -18.62 -9.76
CA VAL A 244 5.40 -17.55 -9.49
C VAL A 244 5.27 -16.50 -10.57
N GLN A 245 5.03 -15.24 -10.19
CA GLN A 245 4.91 -14.13 -11.15
C GLN A 245 5.60 -12.87 -10.64
N PRO A 246 6.10 -12.00 -11.51
CA PRO A 246 6.65 -10.71 -11.09
C PRO A 246 5.60 -9.75 -10.53
N PHE A 247 4.36 -9.89 -10.97
CA PHE A 247 3.23 -9.08 -10.56
C PHE A 247 1.92 -9.86 -10.80
N PHE A 248 0.94 -9.72 -9.91
CA PHE A 248 -0.39 -10.30 -10.05
C PHE A 248 -1.40 -9.22 -10.38
N ASP A 249 -1.99 -9.27 -11.58
CA ASP A 249 -3.09 -8.38 -11.96
C ASP A 249 -4.41 -8.76 -11.25
N ASP A 250 -4.57 -10.04 -10.89
CA ASP A 250 -5.71 -10.64 -10.21
C ASP A 250 -5.53 -10.75 -8.68
N LEU A 251 -4.65 -9.91 -8.10
CA LEU A 251 -4.32 -9.93 -6.68
C LEU A 251 -5.55 -9.93 -5.75
N PRO A 252 -6.61 -9.12 -5.99
CA PRO A 252 -7.80 -9.15 -5.13
C PRO A 252 -8.48 -10.52 -5.07
N SER A 253 -8.58 -11.23 -6.21
CA SER A 253 -9.16 -12.57 -6.27
C SER A 253 -8.29 -13.57 -5.50
N ARG A 254 -6.99 -13.62 -5.78
CA ARG A 254 -6.04 -14.50 -5.08
C ARG A 254 -6.05 -14.29 -3.57
N MET A 255 -6.11 -13.03 -3.12
CA MET A 255 -6.18 -12.72 -1.71
C MET A 255 -7.51 -13.17 -1.08
N SER A 256 -8.62 -13.05 -1.82
CA SER A 256 -9.93 -13.50 -1.32
C SER A 256 -10.10 -15.03 -1.29
N GLU A 257 -9.29 -15.76 -2.03
CA GLU A 257 -9.36 -17.22 -2.15
C GLU A 257 -8.33 -17.94 -1.28
N CYS A 258 -7.30 -17.24 -0.78
CA CYS A 258 -6.25 -17.89 -0.02
C CYS A 258 -6.61 -18.09 1.45
N GLN A 259 -6.00 -19.12 2.06
CA GLN A 259 -6.09 -19.43 3.47
C GLN A 259 -5.07 -18.66 4.30
N LEU A 260 -3.98 -18.22 3.69
CA LEU A 260 -2.90 -17.50 4.38
C LEU A 260 -2.26 -16.49 3.43
N VAL A 261 -2.01 -15.29 3.93
CA VAL A 261 -1.20 -14.27 3.26
C VAL A 261 0.14 -14.13 3.96
N ILE A 262 1.25 -14.20 3.21
CA ILE A 262 2.60 -13.91 3.69
C ILE A 262 3.10 -12.67 2.96
N THR A 263 3.36 -11.56 3.67
CA THR A 263 3.67 -10.30 3.00
C THR A 263 4.52 -9.36 3.83
N ARG A 264 5.13 -8.37 3.18
CA ARG A 264 5.64 -7.18 3.86
C ARG A 264 4.48 -6.39 4.48
N SER A 265 4.74 -5.71 5.60
CA SER A 265 3.74 -4.90 6.29
C SER A 265 3.67 -3.44 5.80
N GLY A 266 3.70 -3.24 4.48
CA GLY A 266 3.38 -1.94 3.90
C GLY A 266 1.92 -1.55 4.22
N ALA A 267 1.66 -0.26 4.44
CA ALA A 267 0.35 0.21 4.88
C ALA A 267 -0.82 -0.24 3.97
N SER A 268 -0.63 -0.24 2.64
CA SER A 268 -1.64 -0.75 1.70
C SER A 268 -1.86 -2.25 1.84
N SER A 269 -0.78 -3.04 2.01
CA SER A 269 -0.92 -4.51 2.18
C SER A 269 -1.66 -4.85 3.47
N VAL A 270 -1.38 -4.14 4.57
CA VAL A 270 -2.09 -4.28 5.84
C VAL A 270 -3.57 -3.94 5.68
N ALA A 271 -3.89 -2.84 4.97
CA ALA A 271 -5.27 -2.44 4.71
C ALA A 271 -6.00 -3.45 3.80
N ASP A 272 -5.35 -3.96 2.76
CA ASP A 272 -5.94 -4.95 1.85
C ASP A 272 -6.23 -6.27 2.61
N VAL A 273 -5.26 -6.76 3.42
CA VAL A 273 -5.41 -7.98 4.23
C VAL A 273 -6.55 -7.84 5.23
N SER A 274 -6.65 -6.71 5.94
CA SER A 274 -7.73 -6.48 6.90
C SER A 274 -9.09 -6.38 6.20
N THR A 275 -9.17 -5.70 5.06
CA THR A 275 -10.44 -5.51 4.32
C THR A 275 -10.99 -6.85 3.80
N ILE A 276 -10.14 -7.73 3.30
CA ILE A 276 -10.55 -9.06 2.82
C ILE A 276 -10.72 -10.05 3.98
N GLY A 277 -10.06 -9.80 5.13
CA GLY A 277 -10.18 -10.66 6.30
C GLY A 277 -9.39 -11.96 6.15
N ARG A 278 -8.07 -11.89 6.03
CA ARG A 278 -7.22 -13.09 5.88
C ARG A 278 -6.21 -13.23 7.01
N PRO A 279 -6.01 -14.45 7.53
CA PRO A 279 -4.87 -14.74 8.37
C PRO A 279 -3.59 -14.32 7.69
N SER A 280 -2.65 -13.72 8.41
CA SER A 280 -1.42 -13.26 7.77
C SER A 280 -0.17 -13.51 8.60
N ILE A 281 0.96 -13.68 7.88
CA ILE A 281 2.30 -13.57 8.43
C ILE A 281 2.91 -12.31 7.82
N LEU A 282 3.19 -11.32 8.66
CA LEU A 282 3.72 -10.04 8.27
C LEU A 282 5.21 -9.98 8.55
N ILE A 283 5.98 -9.62 7.54
CA ILE A 283 7.44 -9.54 7.62
C ILE A 283 7.86 -8.10 7.34
N PRO A 284 7.99 -7.25 8.39
CA PRO A 284 8.43 -5.88 8.23
C PRO A 284 9.79 -5.80 7.54
N LEU A 285 9.99 -4.76 6.70
CA LEU A 285 11.26 -4.51 6.04
C LEU A 285 12.28 -4.00 7.05
N GLY A 286 13.35 -4.76 7.29
CA GLY A 286 14.36 -4.49 8.34
C GLY A 286 15.13 -3.18 8.18
N ILE A 287 15.20 -2.62 6.96
CA ILE A 287 15.85 -1.34 6.65
C ILE A 287 14.86 -0.18 6.47
N ALA A 288 13.59 -0.37 6.89
CA ALA A 288 12.56 0.66 6.76
C ALA A 288 12.94 1.91 7.56
N ILE A 289 12.79 3.08 6.93
CA ILE A 289 13.06 4.36 7.57
C ILE A 289 12.06 4.54 8.71
N ARG A 290 12.54 4.73 9.95
CA ARG A 290 11.73 4.91 11.16
C ARG A 290 10.86 3.71 11.53
N ASP A 291 11.23 2.51 11.10
CA ASP A 291 10.52 1.27 11.45
C ASP A 291 9.01 1.29 11.13
N GLU A 292 8.64 2.01 10.06
CA GLU A 292 7.25 2.24 9.67
C GLU A 292 6.46 0.94 9.47
N GLN A 293 7.11 -0.11 8.94
CA GLN A 293 6.42 -1.36 8.66
C GLN A 293 6.11 -2.17 9.92
N THR A 294 6.97 -2.14 10.93
CA THR A 294 6.66 -2.75 12.24
C THR A 294 5.48 -2.04 12.89
N ILE A 295 5.43 -0.70 12.79
CA ILE A 295 4.30 0.08 13.32
C ILE A 295 3.01 -0.26 12.59
N ASN A 296 3.05 -0.38 11.26
CA ASN A 296 1.89 -0.75 10.45
C ASN A 296 1.32 -2.13 10.82
N ALA A 297 2.18 -3.08 11.18
CA ALA A 297 1.77 -4.44 11.54
C ALA A 297 1.08 -4.54 12.91
N LYS A 298 1.33 -3.58 13.83
CA LYS A 298 0.87 -3.66 15.23
C LYS A 298 -0.64 -3.84 15.39
N GLY A 299 -1.44 -3.16 14.57
CA GLY A 299 -2.90 -3.26 14.63
C GLY A 299 -3.38 -4.70 14.44
N LEU A 300 -2.95 -5.35 13.35
CA LEU A 300 -3.30 -6.74 13.05
C LEU A 300 -2.70 -7.73 14.06
N ALA A 301 -1.45 -7.49 14.50
CA ALA A 301 -0.80 -8.34 15.49
C ALA A 301 -1.53 -8.31 16.85
N ASN A 302 -1.83 -7.10 17.35
CA ASN A 302 -2.53 -6.92 18.63
C ASN A 302 -3.96 -7.48 18.62
N ALA A 303 -4.62 -7.44 17.46
CA ALA A 303 -5.93 -8.07 17.28
C ALA A 303 -5.88 -9.60 17.19
N GLY A 304 -4.69 -10.20 17.08
CA GLY A 304 -4.53 -11.63 16.83
C GLY A 304 -4.78 -12.06 15.38
N ALA A 305 -4.80 -11.12 14.45
CA ALA A 305 -5.03 -11.36 13.03
C ALA A 305 -3.76 -11.73 12.24
N ALA A 306 -2.60 -11.36 12.77
CA ALA A 306 -1.32 -11.57 12.12
C ALA A 306 -0.25 -12.06 13.08
N ILE A 307 0.66 -12.87 12.56
CA ILE A 307 1.96 -13.15 13.18
C ILE A 307 2.98 -12.22 12.54
N VAL A 308 3.78 -11.55 13.36
CA VAL A 308 4.85 -10.66 12.88
C VAL A 308 6.20 -11.36 13.10
N ILE A 309 6.99 -11.46 12.03
CA ILE A 309 8.35 -12.00 12.09
C ILE A 309 9.29 -10.89 11.61
N ASN A 310 10.16 -10.41 12.50
CA ASN A 310 11.17 -9.42 12.10
C ASN A 310 12.17 -10.06 11.11
N GLU A 311 12.68 -9.27 10.18
CA GLU A 311 13.54 -9.79 9.10
C GLU A 311 14.84 -10.45 9.63
N ASN A 312 15.35 -10.01 10.78
CA ASN A 312 16.53 -10.61 11.45
C ASN A 312 16.23 -11.95 12.14
N GLU A 313 14.96 -12.27 12.37
CA GLU A 313 14.49 -13.52 12.97
C GLU A 313 13.91 -14.47 11.92
N LEU A 314 13.83 -14.02 10.67
CA LEU A 314 13.23 -14.76 9.57
C LEU A 314 14.17 -15.87 9.08
N THR A 315 13.84 -17.11 9.44
CA THR A 315 14.44 -18.32 8.86
C THR A 315 13.37 -19.20 8.22
N ALA A 316 13.79 -20.17 7.42
CA ALA A 316 12.87 -21.12 6.80
C ALA A 316 12.11 -21.94 7.88
N GLU A 317 12.80 -22.34 8.96
CA GLU A 317 12.24 -23.13 10.06
C GLU A 317 11.18 -22.34 10.84
N VAL A 318 11.47 -21.08 11.20
CA VAL A 318 10.53 -20.20 11.91
C VAL A 318 9.29 -19.97 11.06
N LEU A 319 9.48 -19.66 9.78
CA LEU A 319 8.37 -19.42 8.86
C LEU A 319 7.53 -20.69 8.64
N ALA A 320 8.16 -21.85 8.42
CA ALA A 320 7.48 -23.13 8.27
C ALA A 320 6.63 -23.51 9.50
N GLY A 321 7.19 -23.31 10.72
CA GLY A 321 6.46 -23.54 11.96
C GLY A 321 5.16 -22.72 12.08
N HIS A 322 5.22 -21.44 11.68
CA HIS A 322 4.03 -20.56 11.70
C HIS A 322 3.03 -20.94 10.60
N ILE A 323 3.50 -21.25 9.38
CA ILE A 323 2.64 -21.74 8.29
C ILE A 323 1.91 -23.00 8.72
N GLN A 324 2.63 -23.98 9.25
CA GLN A 324 2.07 -25.25 9.74
C GLN A 324 1.03 -24.99 10.83
N THR A 325 1.35 -24.15 11.81
CA THR A 325 0.44 -23.84 12.93
C THR A 325 -0.89 -23.23 12.46
N ILE A 326 -0.85 -22.32 11.46
CA ILE A 326 -2.08 -21.68 10.96
C ILE A 326 -2.87 -22.65 10.07
N LEU A 327 -2.20 -23.38 9.18
CA LEU A 327 -2.88 -24.24 8.21
C LEU A 327 -3.34 -25.60 8.79
N SER A 328 -2.85 -26.00 9.97
CA SER A 328 -3.30 -27.22 10.66
C SER A 328 -4.43 -26.97 11.68
N ASP A 329 -4.71 -25.72 12.02
CA ASP A 329 -5.71 -25.34 13.02
C ASP A 329 -6.78 -24.43 12.40
N LYS A 330 -7.87 -25.05 12.00
CA LYS A 330 -8.97 -24.35 11.33
C LYS A 330 -9.63 -23.29 12.23
N ASP A 331 -9.73 -23.53 13.54
CA ASP A 331 -10.39 -22.61 14.46
C ASP A 331 -9.52 -21.38 14.70
N LYS A 332 -8.21 -21.58 14.84
CA LYS A 332 -7.22 -20.49 14.89
C LYS A 332 -7.24 -19.66 13.61
N ALA A 333 -7.25 -20.29 12.45
CA ALA A 333 -7.28 -19.59 11.17
C ALA A 333 -8.57 -18.76 11.00
N MET A 334 -9.73 -19.29 11.41
CA MET A 334 -10.99 -18.56 11.43
C MET A 334 -10.98 -17.39 12.41
N GLN A 335 -10.43 -17.55 13.60
CA GLN A 335 -10.26 -16.47 14.57
C GLN A 335 -9.36 -15.35 14.01
N MET A 336 -8.24 -15.71 13.39
CA MET A 336 -7.33 -14.75 12.74
C MET A 336 -8.03 -13.99 11.61
N ALA A 337 -8.81 -14.66 10.78
CA ALA A 337 -9.57 -14.04 9.70
C ALA A 337 -10.63 -13.05 10.22
N ALA A 338 -11.39 -13.44 11.24
CA ALA A 338 -12.37 -12.58 11.89
C ALA A 338 -11.70 -11.36 12.57
N ALA A 339 -10.57 -11.59 13.22
CA ALA A 339 -9.77 -10.54 13.84
C ALA A 339 -9.24 -9.54 12.77
N ALA A 340 -8.83 -10.02 11.58
CA ALA A 340 -8.41 -9.16 10.48
C ALA A 340 -9.56 -8.26 10.01
N LEU A 341 -10.75 -8.81 9.78
CA LEU A 341 -11.95 -8.04 9.42
C LEU A 341 -12.32 -6.98 10.46
N SER A 342 -12.12 -7.25 11.75
CA SER A 342 -12.39 -6.27 12.80
C SER A 342 -11.52 -5.02 12.73
N GLN A 343 -10.37 -5.10 12.04
CA GLN A 343 -9.45 -3.99 11.81
C GLN A 343 -9.70 -3.26 10.48
N ALA A 344 -10.63 -3.73 9.67
CA ALA A 344 -10.94 -3.13 8.37
C ALA A 344 -11.51 -1.71 8.51
N LYS A 345 -11.18 -0.87 7.53
CA LYS A 345 -11.72 0.50 7.38
C LYS A 345 -12.27 0.67 5.96
N PRO A 346 -13.38 -0.03 5.62
CA PRO A 346 -13.91 0.01 4.25
C PRO A 346 -14.34 1.41 3.81
N GLU A 347 -14.73 2.27 4.75
CA GLU A 347 -15.18 3.64 4.49
C GLU A 347 -14.03 4.65 4.34
N ALA A 348 -12.77 4.22 4.45
CA ALA A 348 -11.60 5.12 4.45
C ALA A 348 -11.54 6.07 3.23
N ALA A 349 -11.91 5.60 2.05
CA ALA A 349 -11.97 6.43 0.84
C ALA A 349 -13.08 7.49 0.94
N ARG A 350 -14.25 7.11 1.50
CA ARG A 350 -15.38 8.02 1.74
C ARG A 350 -15.04 9.07 2.76
N ASP A 351 -14.48 8.67 3.91
CA ASP A 351 -14.09 9.58 5.00
C ASP A 351 -13.04 10.59 4.52
N LEU A 352 -12.06 10.14 3.72
CA LEU A 352 -11.08 11.03 3.12
C LEU A 352 -11.71 11.98 2.09
N ALA A 353 -12.66 11.50 1.28
CA ALA A 353 -13.39 12.32 0.32
C ALA A 353 -14.30 13.35 1.00
N ASP A 354 -14.89 13.02 2.15
CA ASP A 354 -15.64 13.97 2.98
C ASP A 354 -14.72 15.07 3.51
N LEU A 355 -13.52 14.68 3.97
CA LEU A 355 -12.52 15.64 4.42
C LEU A 355 -12.08 16.57 3.29
N VAL A 356 -11.84 16.04 2.07
CA VAL A 356 -11.54 16.83 0.85
C VAL A 356 -12.67 17.80 0.54
N SER A 357 -13.91 17.32 0.52
CA SER A 357 -15.09 18.13 0.20
C SER A 357 -15.34 19.24 1.21
N GLY A 358 -15.10 18.97 2.48
CA GLY A 358 -15.25 19.94 3.58
C GLY A 358 -14.20 21.07 3.60
N LEU A 359 -13.11 20.93 2.81
CA LEU A 359 -12.13 22.02 2.65
C LEU A 359 -12.58 23.10 1.65
N VAL A 360 -13.56 22.82 0.82
CA VAL A 360 -14.11 23.79 -0.14
C VAL A 360 -15.12 24.66 0.57
N LYS A 361 -14.80 25.94 0.72
CA LYS A 361 -15.80 26.92 1.20
C LYS A 361 -16.92 27.00 0.17
N GLU A 362 -18.16 26.94 0.65
CA GLU A 362 -19.35 27.26 -0.13
C GLU A 362 -19.30 28.68 -0.70
#